data_d44a8db3de0200b4914748e54d4b99bd
#
_entry.id   d44a8db3de0200b4914748e54d4b99bd
#
_cell.length_a   1.000
_cell.length_b   1.000
_cell.length_c   1.000
_cell.angle_alpha   90.00
_cell.angle_beta   90.00
_cell.angle_gamma   90.00
#
_symmetry.space_group_name_H-M   'P 1'
#
loop_
_entity.id
_entity.type
_entity.pdbx_description
1 polymer ?
#
loop_
_entity_poly.entity_id
_entity_poly.type
_entity_poly.pdbx_seq_one_letter_code
_entity_poly.pdbx_strand_id
1 'polypeptide(L)'
;YCITESLVSPNLLTITGSKTQIAKIAKIAVLVNVDGATGSFVQSGTPIVYDVNGNVVDSSKLSFSANQVQVSMTLLPTKPVKIHVTENGTPFYNYDCTGIEYAPDTVVIAGKNEDLARISQLELSCDISNARTDVEAEVSIEENLKRQYGDKYILVDENDHVSVKATIERMQSKEISLLTSGIELRNLPENLTVEFAEVTA
;
A
#
# COMPACT_ATOMS: atom_id res chain seq x y z
N TYR A 1 -14.34 -3.00 -1.97
CA TYR A 1 -14.80 -2.30 -0.75
C TYR A 1 -14.10 -2.87 0.48
N CYS A 2 -13.77 -1.99 1.42
CA CYS A 2 -13.18 -2.35 2.70
C CYS A 2 -14.12 -1.90 3.82
N ILE A 3 -14.28 -2.74 4.86
CA ILE A 3 -15.00 -2.36 6.08
C ILE A 3 -14.03 -1.56 6.95
N THR A 4 -14.35 -0.30 7.21
CA THR A 4 -13.48 0.59 7.99
C THR A 4 -13.97 0.79 9.42
N GLU A 5 -15.27 0.62 9.65
CA GLU A 5 -15.85 0.76 10.96
C GLU A 5 -17.08 -0.15 11.11
N SER A 6 -17.23 -0.71 12.27
CA SER A 6 -18.44 -1.44 12.68
C SER A 6 -18.92 -0.95 14.03
N LEU A 7 -20.15 -0.46 14.10
CA LEU A 7 -20.80 -0.01 15.33
C LEU A 7 -21.97 -0.92 15.67
N VAL A 8 -22.11 -1.22 16.95
CA VAL A 8 -23.15 -2.10 17.48
C VAL A 8 -24.01 -1.34 18.50
N SER A 9 -25.32 -1.35 18.32
CA SER A 9 -26.25 -0.67 19.25
C SER A 9 -27.47 -1.56 19.57
N PRO A 10 -27.73 -1.83 20.86
CA PRO A 10 -26.93 -1.52 22.03
C PRO A 10 -25.62 -2.33 22.04
N ASN A 11 -24.54 -1.74 22.55
CA ASN A 11 -23.24 -2.42 22.69
C ASN A 11 -23.11 -3.25 23.98
N LEU A 12 -24.09 -3.15 24.86
CA LEU A 12 -24.20 -3.89 26.12
C LEU A 12 -25.58 -4.56 26.20
N LEU A 13 -25.59 -5.87 26.45
CA LEU A 13 -26.78 -6.66 26.63
C LEU A 13 -26.78 -7.29 28.02
N THR A 14 -27.91 -7.18 28.73
CA THR A 14 -28.15 -7.93 29.97
C THR A 14 -28.85 -9.22 29.62
N ILE A 15 -28.30 -10.35 30.07
CA ILE A 15 -28.90 -11.68 29.94
C ILE A 15 -29.36 -12.17 31.29
N THR A 16 -30.62 -12.61 31.37
CA THR A 16 -31.21 -13.21 32.57
C THR A 16 -31.55 -14.68 32.30
N GLY A 17 -31.21 -15.57 33.22
CA GLY A 17 -31.45 -17.00 33.14
C GLY A 17 -31.09 -17.73 34.43
N SER A 18 -31.17 -19.04 34.44
CA SER A 18 -30.74 -19.83 35.60
C SER A 18 -29.23 -19.76 35.78
N LYS A 19 -28.73 -19.90 37.02
CA LYS A 19 -27.29 -19.86 37.32
C LYS A 19 -26.47 -20.81 36.45
N THR A 20 -27.02 -22.02 36.20
CA THR A 20 -26.34 -23.04 35.38
C THR A 20 -26.30 -22.71 33.90
N GLN A 21 -27.26 -21.94 33.38
CA GLN A 21 -27.28 -21.46 32.00
C GLN A 21 -26.34 -20.27 31.82
N ILE A 22 -26.42 -19.28 32.71
CA ILE A 22 -25.54 -18.10 32.67
C ILE A 22 -24.09 -18.52 32.79
N ALA A 23 -23.75 -19.51 33.62
CA ALA A 23 -22.38 -20.01 33.78
C ALA A 23 -21.79 -20.66 32.51
N LYS A 24 -22.61 -21.04 31.55
CA LYS A 24 -22.14 -21.61 30.26
C LYS A 24 -21.81 -20.55 29.20
N ILE A 25 -22.28 -19.31 29.42
CA ILE A 25 -22.12 -18.23 28.44
C ILE A 25 -20.69 -17.70 28.49
N ALA A 26 -19.99 -17.77 27.37
CA ALA A 26 -18.68 -17.19 27.21
C ALA A 26 -18.67 -15.97 26.26
N LYS A 27 -19.54 -15.99 25.24
CA LYS A 27 -19.52 -14.97 24.18
C LYS A 27 -20.93 -14.75 23.61
N ILE A 28 -21.24 -13.50 23.24
CA ILE A 28 -22.38 -13.16 22.40
C ILE A 28 -21.86 -12.67 21.05
N ALA A 29 -22.52 -13.06 19.97
CA ALA A 29 -22.26 -12.54 18.64
C ALA A 29 -23.58 -12.24 17.92
N VAL A 30 -23.50 -11.34 16.95
CA VAL A 30 -24.58 -11.05 16.00
C VAL A 30 -24.03 -11.34 14.62
N LEU A 31 -24.76 -12.14 13.84
CA LEU A 31 -24.38 -12.44 12.46
C LEU A 31 -24.97 -11.39 11.53
N VAL A 32 -24.11 -10.81 10.71
CA VAL A 32 -24.45 -9.82 9.70
C VAL A 32 -23.98 -10.35 8.36
N ASN A 33 -24.86 -10.35 7.36
CA ASN A 33 -24.47 -10.70 6.00
C ASN A 33 -23.97 -9.45 5.28
N VAL A 34 -22.74 -9.50 4.79
CA VAL A 34 -22.08 -8.42 4.05
C VAL A 34 -21.93 -8.73 2.55
N ASP A 35 -22.49 -9.88 2.12
CA ASP A 35 -22.36 -10.32 0.73
C ASP A 35 -23.07 -9.34 -0.22
N GLY A 36 -22.38 -8.94 -1.29
CA GLY A 36 -22.88 -7.97 -2.25
C GLY A 36 -22.99 -6.52 -1.75
N ALA A 37 -22.50 -6.19 -0.55
CA ALA A 37 -22.54 -4.83 -0.05
C ALA A 37 -21.62 -3.92 -0.86
N THR A 38 -22.18 -2.84 -1.43
CA THR A 38 -21.47 -1.83 -2.25
C THR A 38 -21.42 -0.45 -1.59
N GLY A 39 -21.78 -0.36 -0.32
CA GLY A 39 -21.77 0.87 0.45
C GLY A 39 -22.14 0.62 1.91
N SER A 40 -22.00 1.64 2.72
CA SER A 40 -22.33 1.58 4.14
C SER A 40 -23.81 1.24 4.36
N PHE A 41 -24.09 0.40 5.35
CA PHE A 41 -25.45 -0.07 5.64
C PHE A 41 -25.67 -0.29 7.15
N VAL A 42 -26.93 -0.41 7.53
CA VAL A 42 -27.34 -0.79 8.87
C VAL A 42 -28.20 -2.05 8.77
N GLN A 43 -27.86 -3.06 9.55
CA GLN A 43 -28.61 -4.32 9.62
C GLN A 43 -28.90 -4.68 11.06
N SER A 44 -30.13 -5.19 11.30
CA SER A 44 -30.49 -5.74 12.60
C SER A 44 -30.26 -7.24 12.62
N GLY A 45 -29.69 -7.73 13.70
CA GLY A 45 -29.46 -9.14 13.92
C GLY A 45 -29.87 -9.58 15.31
N THR A 46 -30.21 -10.87 15.46
CA THR A 46 -30.52 -11.47 16.76
C THR A 46 -29.25 -11.90 17.47
N PRO A 47 -29.07 -11.59 18.76
CA PRO A 47 -27.95 -12.07 19.54
C PRO A 47 -27.90 -13.59 19.62
N ILE A 48 -26.77 -14.19 19.34
CA ILE A 48 -26.49 -15.62 19.46
C ILE A 48 -25.49 -15.80 20.58
N VAL A 49 -25.75 -16.73 21.46
CA VAL A 49 -24.95 -17.00 22.67
C VAL A 49 -24.06 -18.23 22.41
N TYR A 50 -22.80 -18.14 22.78
CA TYR A 50 -21.82 -19.23 22.62
C TYR A 50 -21.19 -19.63 23.96
N ASP A 51 -20.86 -20.92 24.10
CA ASP A 51 -20.09 -21.45 25.20
C ASP A 51 -18.56 -21.24 24.99
N VAL A 52 -17.76 -21.69 25.93
CA VAL A 52 -16.27 -21.63 25.89
C VAL A 52 -15.67 -22.44 24.74
N ASN A 53 -16.40 -23.42 24.19
CA ASN A 53 -15.96 -24.26 23.08
C ASN A 53 -16.44 -23.74 21.73
N GLY A 54 -17.16 -22.61 21.69
CA GLY A 54 -17.71 -22.03 20.47
C GLY A 54 -19.04 -22.66 20.01
N ASN A 55 -19.70 -23.49 20.82
CA ASN A 55 -21.00 -24.07 20.49
C ASN A 55 -22.11 -23.08 20.84
N VAL A 56 -23.18 -23.08 20.04
CA VAL A 56 -24.39 -22.27 20.33
C VAL A 56 -25.09 -22.80 21.58
N VAL A 57 -25.30 -21.91 22.53
CA VAL A 57 -26.09 -22.22 23.74
C VAL A 57 -27.56 -22.01 23.44
N ASP A 58 -28.39 -22.97 23.85
CA ASP A 58 -29.84 -22.85 23.74
C ASP A 58 -30.36 -21.62 24.56
N SER A 59 -30.85 -20.64 23.82
CA SER A 59 -31.34 -19.37 24.38
C SER A 59 -32.84 -19.40 24.74
N SER A 60 -33.56 -20.52 24.55
CA SER A 60 -35.02 -20.63 24.78
C SER A 60 -35.46 -20.27 26.20
N LYS A 61 -34.54 -20.43 27.18
CA LYS A 61 -34.76 -20.10 28.59
C LYS A 61 -33.96 -18.91 29.09
N LEU A 62 -33.39 -18.13 28.15
CA LEU A 62 -32.70 -16.88 28.42
C LEU A 62 -33.56 -15.69 28.03
N SER A 63 -33.46 -14.61 28.80
CA SER A 63 -34.10 -13.34 28.49
C SER A 63 -33.03 -12.30 28.25
N PHE A 64 -33.15 -11.54 27.18
CA PHE A 64 -32.26 -10.48 26.78
C PHE A 64 -32.88 -9.10 26.99
N SER A 65 -32.09 -8.12 27.39
CA SER A 65 -32.53 -6.72 27.49
C SER A 65 -32.91 -6.12 26.13
N ALA A 66 -32.37 -6.65 25.04
CA ALA A 66 -32.78 -6.37 23.66
C ALA A 66 -32.70 -7.64 22.83
N ASN A 67 -33.80 -7.93 22.10
CA ASN A 67 -33.90 -9.11 21.24
C ASN A 67 -33.29 -8.89 19.84
N GLN A 68 -33.03 -7.64 19.49
CA GLN A 68 -32.37 -7.23 18.26
C GLN A 68 -31.28 -6.21 18.55
N VAL A 69 -30.22 -6.32 17.80
CA VAL A 69 -29.07 -5.43 17.87
C VAL A 69 -28.84 -4.88 16.48
N GLN A 70 -28.75 -3.58 16.37
CA GLN A 70 -28.37 -2.92 15.11
C GLN A 70 -26.84 -2.94 14.95
N VAL A 71 -26.41 -3.32 13.77
CA VAL A 71 -25.00 -3.25 13.37
C VAL A 71 -24.90 -2.30 12.20
N SER A 72 -24.17 -1.20 12.42
CA SER A 72 -23.86 -0.21 11.38
C SER A 72 -22.47 -0.53 10.85
N MET A 73 -22.36 -0.68 9.54
CA MET A 73 -21.09 -0.95 8.86
C MET A 73 -20.75 0.20 7.92
N THR A 74 -19.57 0.76 8.09
CA THR A 74 -19.03 1.77 7.18
C THR A 74 -18.10 1.08 6.18
N LEU A 75 -18.45 1.16 4.89
CA LEU A 75 -17.69 0.61 3.78
C LEU A 75 -17.15 1.74 2.93
N LEU A 76 -15.86 1.66 2.63
CA LEU A 76 -15.20 2.53 1.66
C LEU A 76 -14.83 1.74 0.39
N PRO A 77 -14.98 2.32 -0.80
CA PRO A 77 -14.47 1.73 -2.02
C PRO A 77 -12.95 1.61 -1.96
N THR A 78 -12.42 0.62 -2.66
CA THR A 78 -10.98 0.35 -2.75
C THR A 78 -10.48 0.60 -4.16
N LYS A 79 -9.20 0.94 -4.28
CA LYS A 79 -8.52 1.14 -5.56
C LYS A 79 -7.09 0.60 -5.48
N PRO A 80 -6.65 -0.20 -6.46
CA PRO A 80 -5.24 -0.50 -6.62
C PRO A 80 -4.52 0.75 -7.14
N VAL A 81 -3.41 1.11 -6.51
CA VAL A 81 -2.58 2.28 -6.84
C VAL A 81 -1.16 1.81 -7.06
N LYS A 82 -0.55 2.26 -8.15
CA LYS A 82 0.86 1.96 -8.44
C LYS A 82 1.77 2.69 -7.47
N ILE A 83 2.84 2.02 -7.09
CA ILE A 83 3.93 2.60 -6.33
C ILE A 83 5.00 3.06 -7.31
N HIS A 84 5.56 4.23 -7.07
CA HIS A 84 6.72 4.73 -7.79
C HIS A 84 7.79 5.16 -6.78
N VAL A 85 8.95 4.53 -6.85
CA VAL A 85 10.07 4.82 -5.96
C VAL A 85 11.10 5.63 -6.70
N THR A 86 11.50 6.76 -6.11
CA THR A 86 12.56 7.64 -6.62
C THR A 86 13.72 7.69 -5.65
N GLU A 87 14.87 8.02 -6.16
CA GLU A 87 16.05 8.32 -5.36
C GLU A 87 15.89 9.67 -4.64
N ASN A 88 16.37 9.74 -3.41
CA ASN A 88 16.49 10.96 -2.64
C ASN A 88 17.94 11.16 -2.19
N GLY A 89 18.49 12.35 -2.45
CA GLY A 89 19.88 12.64 -2.19
C GLY A 89 20.82 12.28 -3.35
N THR A 90 22.11 12.34 -3.11
CA THR A 90 23.16 12.02 -4.08
C THR A 90 24.17 11.05 -3.50
N PRO A 91 24.61 10.04 -4.26
CA PRO A 91 25.68 9.15 -3.84
C PRO A 91 26.98 9.89 -3.51
N PHE A 92 27.93 9.18 -2.92
CA PHE A 92 29.24 9.74 -2.66
C PHE A 92 29.94 10.15 -3.97
N TYR A 93 30.84 11.14 -3.86
CA TYR A 93 31.62 11.63 -5.01
C TYR A 93 32.20 10.47 -5.84
N ASN A 94 32.00 10.53 -7.16
CA ASN A 94 32.40 9.53 -8.13
C ASN A 94 31.66 8.20 -8.07
N TYR A 95 30.41 8.22 -7.51
CA TYR A 95 29.44 7.11 -7.55
C TYR A 95 28.13 7.61 -8.15
N ASP A 96 27.35 6.70 -8.72
CA ASP A 96 26.03 7.00 -9.29
C ASP A 96 25.04 5.87 -9.00
N CYS A 97 23.73 6.21 -8.97
CA CYS A 97 22.66 5.24 -8.88
C CYS A 97 22.30 4.76 -10.28
N THR A 98 22.55 3.50 -10.57
CA THR A 98 22.35 2.92 -11.92
C THR A 98 20.99 2.22 -12.04
N GLY A 99 20.28 1.98 -10.94
CA GLY A 99 18.96 1.38 -10.96
C GLY A 99 18.33 1.31 -9.58
N ILE A 100 16.98 1.28 -9.58
CA ILE A 100 16.16 1.06 -8.38
C ILE A 100 15.21 -0.09 -8.68
N GLU A 101 15.27 -1.12 -7.85
CA GLU A 101 14.33 -2.24 -7.84
C GLU A 101 13.49 -2.17 -6.57
N TYR A 102 12.20 -2.46 -6.65
CA TYR A 102 11.32 -2.45 -5.49
C TYR A 102 10.14 -3.41 -5.66
N ALA A 103 9.63 -3.88 -4.52
CA ALA A 103 8.44 -4.71 -4.44
C ALA A 103 7.69 -4.46 -3.12
N PRO A 104 6.34 -4.46 -3.12
CA PRO A 104 5.45 -4.55 -4.28
C PRO A 104 5.44 -3.28 -5.14
N ASP A 105 4.95 -3.37 -6.38
CA ASP A 105 4.78 -2.23 -7.30
C ASP A 105 3.36 -1.63 -7.29
N THR A 106 2.47 -2.27 -6.57
CA THR A 106 1.04 -1.89 -6.47
C THR A 106 0.55 -2.16 -5.05
N VAL A 107 -0.29 -1.29 -4.56
CA VAL A 107 -0.94 -1.37 -3.25
C VAL A 107 -2.43 -1.08 -3.37
N VAL A 108 -3.24 -1.73 -2.52
CA VAL A 108 -4.68 -1.47 -2.44
C VAL A 108 -4.97 -0.50 -1.30
N ILE A 109 -5.62 0.60 -1.64
CA ILE A 109 -6.05 1.61 -0.67
C ILE A 109 -7.56 1.75 -0.68
N ALA A 110 -8.14 2.13 0.46
CA ALA A 110 -9.55 2.50 0.60
C ALA A 110 -9.66 4.01 0.84
N GLY A 111 -10.73 4.62 0.35
CA GLY A 111 -11.00 6.04 0.54
C GLY A 111 -12.33 6.45 -0.08
N LYS A 112 -12.69 7.72 0.04
CA LYS A 112 -13.88 8.27 -0.64
C LYS A 112 -13.66 8.28 -2.15
N ASN A 113 -14.73 8.10 -2.93
CA ASN A 113 -14.65 8.09 -4.41
C ASN A 113 -13.95 9.33 -4.99
N GLU A 114 -14.25 10.51 -4.44
CA GLU A 114 -13.65 11.79 -4.88
C GLU A 114 -12.14 11.83 -4.64
N ASP A 115 -11.66 11.26 -3.54
CA ASP A 115 -10.23 11.20 -3.21
C ASP A 115 -9.54 10.11 -4.05
N LEU A 116 -10.15 8.92 -4.18
CA LEU A 116 -9.63 7.84 -5.01
C LEU A 116 -9.50 8.23 -6.49
N ALA A 117 -10.37 9.13 -6.98
CA ALA A 117 -10.26 9.63 -8.35
C ALA A 117 -9.02 10.52 -8.56
N ARG A 118 -8.50 11.14 -7.51
CA ARG A 118 -7.37 12.08 -7.57
C ARG A 118 -6.00 11.43 -7.43
N ILE A 119 -5.94 10.22 -6.85
CA ILE A 119 -4.67 9.50 -6.68
C ILE A 119 -4.45 8.58 -7.87
N SER A 120 -3.35 8.75 -8.60
CA SER A 120 -2.94 7.91 -9.71
C SER A 120 -1.82 6.96 -9.31
N GLN A 121 -0.88 7.42 -8.48
CA GLN A 121 0.26 6.66 -7.98
C GLN A 121 0.68 7.18 -6.61
N LEU A 122 1.38 6.34 -5.86
CA LEU A 122 1.98 6.69 -4.57
C LEU A 122 3.48 6.88 -4.80
N GLU A 123 3.96 8.09 -4.50
CA GLU A 123 5.38 8.42 -4.58
C GLU A 123 6.09 8.03 -3.29
N LEU A 124 7.11 7.21 -3.40
CA LEU A 124 8.02 6.85 -2.32
C LEU A 124 9.43 7.29 -2.67
N SER A 125 10.31 7.37 -1.69
CA SER A 125 11.70 7.73 -1.92
C SER A 125 12.64 6.85 -1.12
N CYS A 126 13.77 6.50 -1.73
CA CYS A 126 14.89 5.81 -1.10
C CYS A 126 16.04 6.80 -0.91
N ASP A 127 16.52 6.98 0.32
CA ASP A 127 17.65 7.87 0.59
C ASP A 127 18.98 7.17 0.21
N ILE A 128 19.66 7.74 -0.80
CA ILE A 128 20.96 7.27 -1.29
C ILE A 128 22.08 8.23 -0.95
N SER A 129 21.87 9.17 -0.04
CA SER A 129 22.83 10.21 0.32
C SER A 129 24.16 9.61 0.79
N ASN A 130 25.25 10.03 0.14
CA ASN A 130 26.62 9.56 0.41
C ASN A 130 26.85 8.04 0.27
N ALA A 131 25.96 7.33 -0.41
CA ALA A 131 26.10 5.90 -0.66
C ALA A 131 27.33 5.59 -1.52
N ARG A 132 28.03 4.50 -1.18
CA ARG A 132 29.21 3.95 -1.91
C ARG A 132 29.01 2.50 -2.31
N THR A 133 27.95 1.90 -1.84
CA THR A 133 27.51 0.52 -2.09
C THR A 133 26.00 0.55 -2.25
N ASP A 134 25.43 -0.53 -2.76
CA ASP A 134 24.00 -0.72 -2.85
C ASP A 134 23.30 -0.37 -1.55
N VAL A 135 22.14 0.25 -1.66
CA VAL A 135 21.28 0.61 -0.53
C VAL A 135 20.06 -0.28 -0.55
N GLU A 136 19.81 -0.97 0.56
CA GLU A 136 18.58 -1.74 0.79
C GLU A 136 17.78 -1.06 1.89
N ALA A 137 16.50 -0.79 1.64
CA ALA A 137 15.62 -0.08 2.56
C ALA A 137 14.20 -0.65 2.53
N GLU A 138 13.55 -0.63 3.70
CA GLU A 138 12.11 -0.88 3.83
C GLU A 138 11.40 0.47 4.01
N VAL A 139 10.49 0.79 3.11
CA VAL A 139 9.76 2.07 3.09
C VAL A 139 8.31 1.83 3.48
N SER A 140 7.85 2.44 4.58
CA SER A 140 6.47 2.30 5.03
C SER A 140 5.49 3.00 4.08
N ILE A 141 4.49 2.26 3.64
CA ILE A 141 3.41 2.72 2.79
C ILE A 141 2.46 3.62 3.58
N GLU A 142 2.05 3.18 4.78
CA GLU A 142 1.09 3.90 5.62
C GLU A 142 1.63 5.27 6.04
N GLU A 143 2.87 5.34 6.51
CA GLU A 143 3.51 6.61 6.88
C GLU A 143 3.57 7.59 5.70
N ASN A 144 3.89 7.09 4.52
CA ASN A 144 3.97 7.91 3.31
C ASN A 144 2.59 8.37 2.83
N LEU A 145 1.57 7.50 2.85
CA LEU A 145 0.18 7.87 2.58
C LEU A 145 -0.28 8.98 3.53
N LYS A 146 -0.04 8.80 4.83
CA LYS A 146 -0.43 9.75 5.85
C LYS A 146 0.30 11.09 5.72
N ARG A 147 1.60 11.06 5.41
CA ARG A 147 2.41 12.28 5.21
C ARG A 147 1.95 13.07 3.97
N GLN A 148 1.61 12.39 2.86
CA GLN A 148 1.28 13.04 1.60
C GLN A 148 -0.19 13.48 1.54
N TYR A 149 -1.10 12.69 2.12
CA TYR A 149 -2.55 12.84 1.93
C TYR A 149 -3.34 12.98 3.24
N GLY A 150 -2.69 12.89 4.40
CA GLY A 150 -3.37 12.86 5.69
C GLY A 150 -4.20 11.58 5.86
N ASP A 151 -5.34 11.68 6.52
CA ASP A 151 -6.23 10.54 6.81
C ASP A 151 -7.27 10.27 5.69
N LYS A 152 -6.98 10.66 4.45
CA LYS A 152 -7.90 10.48 3.31
C LYS A 152 -7.95 9.04 2.82
N TYR A 153 -6.88 8.31 2.98
CA TYR A 153 -6.73 6.93 2.52
C TYR A 153 -6.36 6.00 3.65
N ILE A 154 -6.82 4.77 3.55
CA ILE A 154 -6.51 3.68 4.47
C ILE A 154 -5.84 2.58 3.65
N LEU A 155 -4.72 2.07 4.12
CA LEU A 155 -4.07 0.90 3.55
C LEU A 155 -4.94 -0.33 3.81
N VAL A 156 -5.21 -1.12 2.77
CA VAL A 156 -6.02 -2.34 2.87
C VAL A 156 -5.15 -3.58 2.94
N ASP A 157 -4.00 -3.55 2.27
CA ASP A 157 -3.05 -4.65 2.27
C ASP A 157 -2.43 -4.86 3.66
N GLU A 158 -2.18 -6.11 4.02
CA GLU A 158 -1.56 -6.46 5.31
C GLU A 158 -0.08 -6.07 5.36
N ASN A 159 0.57 -5.99 4.18
CA ASN A 159 1.97 -5.58 4.09
C ASN A 159 2.06 -4.05 3.98
N ASP A 160 2.63 -3.42 4.98
CA ASP A 160 2.83 -1.98 5.09
C ASP A 160 4.16 -1.49 4.48
N HIS A 161 5.01 -2.37 3.96
CA HIS A 161 6.35 -1.98 3.54
C HIS A 161 6.62 -2.33 2.08
N VAL A 162 7.38 -1.45 1.43
CA VAL A 162 8.01 -1.68 0.14
C VAL A 162 9.49 -1.93 0.36
N SER A 163 9.96 -3.10 -0.06
CA SER A 163 11.38 -3.41 -0.09
C SER A 163 12.00 -2.73 -1.30
N VAL A 164 13.03 -1.92 -1.09
CA VAL A 164 13.70 -1.12 -2.13
C VAL A 164 15.17 -1.46 -2.13
N LYS A 165 15.71 -1.69 -3.34
CA LYS A 165 17.14 -1.87 -3.59
C LYS A 165 17.60 -0.86 -4.63
N ALA A 166 18.50 0.05 -4.23
CA ALA A 166 19.18 0.97 -5.14
C ALA A 166 20.60 0.46 -5.42
N THR A 167 20.93 0.28 -6.69
CA THR A 167 22.24 -0.17 -7.14
C THR A 167 23.16 1.04 -7.30
N ILE A 168 24.29 1.05 -6.57
CA ILE A 168 25.24 2.15 -6.55
C ILE A 168 26.56 1.69 -7.17
N GLU A 169 26.96 2.31 -8.26
CA GLU A 169 28.18 1.97 -8.97
C GLU A 169 29.21 3.11 -8.96
N ARG A 170 30.48 2.74 -8.92
CA ARG A 170 31.58 3.69 -9.07
C ARG A 170 31.74 4.09 -10.51
N MET A 171 31.71 5.38 -10.79
CA MET A 171 31.93 5.92 -12.13
C MET A 171 33.39 5.74 -12.58
N GLN A 172 33.56 5.40 -13.83
CA GLN A 172 34.86 5.28 -14.47
C GLN A 172 34.87 6.14 -15.74
N SER A 173 36.00 6.76 -16.01
CA SER A 173 36.23 7.49 -17.25
C SER A 173 37.18 6.70 -18.16
N LYS A 174 36.92 6.76 -19.45
CA LYS A 174 37.80 6.19 -20.48
C LYS A 174 38.08 7.26 -21.54
N GLU A 175 39.34 7.53 -21.77
CA GLU A 175 39.76 8.38 -22.90
C GLU A 175 39.79 7.54 -24.18
N ILE A 176 39.13 8.04 -25.21
CA ILE A 176 39.11 7.42 -26.52
C ILE A 176 39.58 8.46 -27.54
N SER A 177 40.68 8.17 -28.19
CA SER A 177 41.19 9.02 -29.27
C SER A 177 40.30 8.87 -30.51
N LEU A 178 39.77 9.98 -30.99
CA LEU A 178 39.03 10.03 -32.23
C LEU A 178 40.05 10.23 -33.37
N LEU A 179 40.36 9.14 -34.07
CA LEU A 179 41.23 9.21 -35.25
C LEU A 179 40.44 9.70 -36.47
N THR A 180 41.11 10.42 -37.37
CA THR A 180 40.53 10.88 -38.65
C THR A 180 39.97 9.73 -39.48
N SER A 181 40.58 8.53 -39.38
CA SER A 181 40.07 7.29 -40.02
C SER A 181 38.73 6.77 -39.48
N GLY A 182 38.29 7.24 -38.29
CA GLY A 182 37.00 6.89 -37.69
C GLY A 182 35.86 7.84 -38.06
N ILE A 183 36.11 8.86 -38.88
CA ILE A 183 35.08 9.82 -39.31
C ILE A 183 34.42 9.30 -40.58
N GLU A 184 33.13 8.95 -40.47
CA GLU A 184 32.31 8.60 -41.64
C GLU A 184 31.62 9.85 -42.17
N LEU A 185 31.93 10.22 -43.41
CA LEU A 185 31.23 11.29 -44.13
C LEU A 185 30.00 10.75 -44.83
N ARG A 186 28.83 11.28 -44.50
CA ARG A 186 27.56 10.91 -45.17
C ARG A 186 27.09 12.06 -46.04
N ASN A 187 26.57 11.73 -47.22
CA ASN A 187 26.02 12.68 -48.20
C ASN A 187 27.01 13.74 -48.67
N LEU A 188 28.30 13.34 -48.85
CA LEU A 188 29.30 14.20 -49.48
C LEU A 188 28.92 14.42 -50.96
N PRO A 189 28.80 15.66 -51.45
CA PRO A 189 28.60 15.91 -52.86
C PRO A 189 29.76 15.35 -53.72
N GLU A 190 29.44 14.84 -54.89
CA GLU A 190 30.42 14.13 -55.76
C GLU A 190 31.65 14.96 -56.18
N ASN A 191 31.59 16.29 -56.00
CA ASN A 191 32.64 17.21 -56.42
C ASN A 191 33.47 17.77 -55.27
N LEU A 192 33.27 17.26 -54.03
CA LEU A 192 34.02 17.72 -52.86
C LEU A 192 34.93 16.60 -52.32
N THR A 193 36.18 16.95 -52.09
CA THR A 193 37.13 16.18 -51.29
C THR A 193 37.34 16.84 -49.95
N VAL A 194 37.35 16.07 -48.88
CA VAL A 194 37.58 16.57 -47.54
C VAL A 194 38.94 16.06 -47.05
N GLU A 195 39.81 17.00 -46.71
CA GLU A 195 41.07 16.72 -46.03
C GLU A 195 40.93 17.05 -44.55
N PHE A 196 41.27 16.10 -43.69
CA PHE A 196 41.29 16.30 -42.26
C PHE A 196 42.69 16.79 -41.84
N ALA A 197 42.75 17.96 -41.24
CA ALA A 197 43.96 18.44 -40.59
C ALA A 197 44.13 17.73 -39.23
N GLU A 198 45.28 17.13 -39.00
CA GLU A 198 45.66 16.65 -37.68
C GLU A 198 45.88 17.84 -36.75
N VAL A 199 45.03 17.99 -35.75
CA VAL A 199 45.20 18.96 -34.66
C VAL A 199 45.99 18.24 -33.57
N THR A 200 47.28 18.53 -33.49
CA THR A 200 48.08 18.15 -32.31
C THR A 200 47.70 19.06 -31.14
N ALA A 201 47.21 18.45 -30.05
CA ALA A 201 46.90 19.13 -28.78
C ALA A 201 48.18 19.55 -28.06
#